data_1e3d2680a17f93d758d3e93213f15eda
#
_entry.id   1e3d2680a17f93d758d3e93213f15eda
#
_cell.length_a   1.000
_cell.length_b   1.000
_cell.length_c   1.000
_cell.angle_alpha   90.00
_cell.angle_beta   90.00
_cell.angle_gamma   90.00
#
_symmetry.space_group_name_H-M   'P 1'
#
loop_
_entity.id
_entity.type
_entity.pdbx_description
1 polymer ?
#
loop_
_entity_poly.entity_id
_entity_poly.type
_entity_poly.pdbx_seq_one_letter_code
_entity_poly.pdbx_strand_id
1 'polypeptide(L)'
;MILHRLLGIDLPIIQAPMAGVQGSALAVAVCEAGGLGSLPCAMLGADAMRQELAAIRAQTTKPFNVNFFCHPQPAPSAEREAIWRAALAPYFAEFGIDAGTLPAGPGRWPFGAEQAELLAEFRPAVVSFHFGLPSAELLARVRRWGARILSSATTVDEARWLEAHGVDAVIAQGLEAGGHRGIFLSEDLNTQVGTLALVPQIVQAVKVPVIAAGGIADAQGVAAAMALGAAGVQVGTAYLLCPEAATSAVHRAALKSDAARVTALTNLFTGRPARGIVNRIVRELGPMSATVPAFPLATAAIAPLRARAESRGSGDFSPLWAGQNATGCKEVPAGLLTRELAGTLAGARG
;
A
#
# COMPACT_ATOMS: atom_id res chain seq x y z
N MET A 1 25.82 1.09 1.10
CA MET A 1 24.49 1.31 1.73
C MET A 1 23.92 -0.01 2.24
N ILE A 2 23.19 0.01 3.35
CA ILE A 2 22.64 -1.21 3.99
C ILE A 2 21.66 -1.94 3.06
N LEU A 3 20.71 -1.20 2.45
CA LEU A 3 19.71 -1.80 1.55
C LEU A 3 20.32 -2.34 0.25
N HIS A 4 21.43 -1.78 -0.24
CA HIS A 4 22.15 -2.35 -1.39
C HIS A 4 22.60 -3.80 -1.08
N ARG A 5 23.19 -4.02 0.09
CA ARG A 5 23.64 -5.37 0.49
C ARG A 5 22.48 -6.31 0.82
N LEU A 6 21.38 -5.78 1.37
CA LEU A 6 20.25 -6.57 1.80
C LEU A 6 19.33 -6.95 0.63
N LEU A 7 19.00 -5.99 -0.23
CA LEU A 7 17.98 -6.10 -1.27
C LEU A 7 18.52 -6.15 -2.71
N GLY A 8 19.83 -5.88 -2.89
CA GLY A 8 20.46 -5.85 -4.21
C GLY A 8 20.10 -4.63 -5.07
N ILE A 9 19.63 -3.54 -4.45
CA ILE A 9 19.20 -2.32 -5.14
C ILE A 9 20.29 -1.24 -5.13
N ASP A 10 20.31 -0.40 -6.15
CA ASP A 10 21.31 0.66 -6.28
C ASP A 10 20.97 1.92 -5.50
N LEU A 11 19.70 2.27 -5.45
CA LEU A 11 19.16 3.44 -4.75
C LEU A 11 18.36 3.01 -3.53
N PRO A 12 18.40 3.73 -2.40
CA PRO A 12 17.65 3.37 -1.20
C PRO A 12 16.16 3.77 -1.31
N ILE A 13 15.58 3.57 -2.50
CA ILE A 13 14.21 3.93 -2.85
C ILE A 13 13.41 2.67 -3.15
N ILE A 14 12.32 2.48 -2.41
CA ILE A 14 11.33 1.43 -2.65
C ILE A 14 10.05 2.12 -3.14
N GLN A 15 9.52 1.70 -4.27
CA GLN A 15 8.20 2.10 -4.70
C GLN A 15 7.18 1.28 -3.91
N ALA A 16 6.29 1.95 -3.19
CA ALA A 16 5.29 1.29 -2.35
C ALA A 16 4.33 0.42 -3.17
N PRO A 17 3.96 -0.78 -2.71
CA PRO A 17 2.93 -1.57 -3.36
C PRO A 17 1.56 -0.89 -3.19
N MET A 18 0.90 -0.52 -4.30
CA MET A 18 -0.34 0.25 -4.33
C MET A 18 -1.42 -0.53 -5.09
N ALA A 19 -2.16 -1.38 -4.38
CA ALA A 19 -3.16 -2.26 -4.97
C ALA A 19 -4.26 -1.50 -5.73
N GLY A 20 -4.56 -1.94 -6.95
CA GLY A 20 -5.59 -1.38 -7.81
C GLY A 20 -5.17 -0.15 -8.63
N VAL A 21 -3.93 0.36 -8.47
CA VAL A 21 -3.43 1.51 -9.23
C VAL A 21 -2.08 1.26 -9.91
N GLN A 22 -1.59 0.03 -9.89
CA GLN A 22 -0.33 -0.36 -10.57
C GLN A 22 -0.30 -1.84 -10.92
N GLY A 23 0.56 -2.19 -11.89
CA GLY A 23 0.96 -3.53 -12.27
C GLY A 23 2.47 -3.62 -12.49
N SER A 24 2.89 -4.57 -13.33
CA SER A 24 4.30 -4.83 -13.67
C SER A 24 5.04 -3.63 -14.27
N ALA A 25 4.38 -2.81 -15.09
CA ALA A 25 5.01 -1.69 -15.78
C ALA A 25 5.70 -0.71 -14.80
N LEU A 26 4.99 -0.30 -13.72
CA LEU A 26 5.56 0.59 -12.71
C LEU A 26 6.70 -0.08 -11.96
N ALA A 27 6.54 -1.36 -11.59
CA ALA A 27 7.58 -2.11 -10.89
C ALA A 27 8.86 -2.20 -11.73
N VAL A 28 8.75 -2.56 -13.00
CA VAL A 28 9.90 -2.66 -13.94
C VAL A 28 10.61 -1.32 -14.09
N ALA A 29 9.87 -0.23 -14.33
CA ALA A 29 10.45 1.09 -14.51
C ALA A 29 11.28 1.55 -13.28
N VAL A 30 10.83 1.22 -12.08
CA VAL A 30 11.57 1.54 -10.83
C VAL A 30 12.77 0.62 -10.67
N CYS A 31 12.65 -0.68 -10.95
CA CYS A 31 13.78 -1.63 -10.89
C CYS A 31 14.90 -1.23 -11.83
N GLU A 32 14.57 -0.89 -13.08
CA GLU A 32 15.54 -0.46 -14.10
C GLU A 32 16.22 0.89 -13.74
N ALA A 33 15.56 1.72 -12.93
CA ALA A 33 16.16 2.94 -12.39
C ALA A 33 17.09 2.70 -11.19
N GLY A 34 17.19 1.46 -10.69
CA GLY A 34 18.03 1.07 -9.54
C GLY A 34 17.33 1.10 -8.19
N GLY A 35 16.02 1.38 -8.12
CA GLY A 35 15.19 1.24 -6.95
C GLY A 35 14.62 -0.18 -6.79
N LEU A 36 13.74 -0.39 -5.80
CA LEU A 36 12.96 -1.60 -5.65
C LEU A 36 11.52 -1.34 -6.10
N GLY A 37 11.16 -1.81 -7.28
CA GLY A 37 9.77 -1.82 -7.75
C GLY A 37 8.96 -2.88 -7.01
N SER A 38 7.69 -2.60 -6.75
CA SER A 38 6.80 -3.52 -6.03
C SER A 38 5.58 -3.90 -6.86
N LEU A 39 5.20 -5.18 -6.81
CA LEU A 39 3.94 -5.69 -7.34
C LEU A 39 2.96 -5.96 -6.17
N PRO A 40 1.82 -5.25 -6.08
CA PRO A 40 0.80 -5.51 -5.08
C PRO A 40 -0.05 -6.71 -5.49
N CYS A 41 0.03 -7.82 -4.78
CA CYS A 41 -0.65 -9.07 -5.11
C CYS A 41 -1.95 -9.30 -4.32
N ALA A 42 -2.27 -8.47 -3.32
CA ALA A 42 -3.40 -8.70 -2.42
C ALA A 42 -4.80 -8.71 -3.09
N MET A 43 -4.90 -8.22 -4.33
CA MET A 43 -6.15 -8.20 -5.10
C MET A 43 -6.06 -9.04 -6.40
N LEU A 44 -4.96 -9.72 -6.64
CA LEU A 44 -4.74 -10.52 -7.84
C LEU A 44 -5.12 -11.98 -7.57
N GLY A 45 -5.91 -12.58 -8.47
CA GLY A 45 -6.06 -14.03 -8.54
C GLY A 45 -4.79 -14.68 -9.08
N ALA A 46 -4.69 -16.01 -8.97
CA ALA A 46 -3.49 -16.76 -9.34
C ALA A 46 -3.04 -16.50 -10.80
N ASP A 47 -3.96 -16.52 -11.75
CA ASP A 47 -3.64 -16.31 -13.17
C ASP A 47 -3.13 -14.88 -13.44
N ALA A 48 -3.79 -13.86 -12.89
CA ALA A 48 -3.36 -12.47 -13.04
C ALA A 48 -2.00 -12.24 -12.37
N MET A 49 -1.77 -12.82 -11.21
CA MET A 49 -0.48 -12.75 -10.52
C MET A 49 0.62 -13.42 -11.35
N ARG A 50 0.35 -14.58 -11.95
CA ARG A 50 1.29 -15.28 -12.83
C ARG A 50 1.64 -14.44 -14.05
N GLN A 51 0.65 -13.81 -14.69
CA GLN A 51 0.86 -12.93 -15.84
C GLN A 51 1.74 -11.73 -15.48
N GLU A 52 1.46 -11.03 -14.37
CA GLU A 52 2.24 -9.88 -13.92
C GLU A 52 3.68 -10.27 -13.56
N LEU A 53 3.88 -11.40 -12.86
CA LEU A 53 5.22 -11.90 -12.52
C LEU A 53 6.02 -12.31 -13.76
N ALA A 54 5.38 -12.96 -14.74
CA ALA A 54 5.99 -13.29 -16.00
C ALA A 54 6.38 -12.03 -16.79
N ALA A 55 5.51 -11.01 -16.80
CA ALA A 55 5.78 -9.73 -17.46
C ALA A 55 6.98 -8.99 -16.82
N ILE A 56 7.12 -9.01 -15.49
CA ILE A 56 8.30 -8.46 -14.82
C ILE A 56 9.55 -9.23 -15.23
N ARG A 57 9.53 -10.57 -15.14
CA ARG A 57 10.67 -11.41 -15.48
C ARG A 57 11.15 -11.27 -16.92
N ALA A 58 10.22 -11.02 -17.85
CA ALA A 58 10.55 -10.81 -19.26
C ALA A 58 11.26 -9.46 -19.52
N GLN A 59 11.11 -8.48 -18.62
CA GLN A 59 11.58 -7.11 -18.85
C GLN A 59 12.75 -6.70 -17.95
N THR A 60 12.98 -7.39 -16.84
CA THR A 60 14.08 -7.07 -15.92
C THR A 60 14.66 -8.31 -15.24
N THR A 61 15.96 -8.28 -15.00
CA THR A 61 16.69 -9.22 -14.13
C THR A 61 16.98 -8.63 -12.75
N LYS A 62 16.59 -7.36 -12.51
CA LYS A 62 16.77 -6.67 -11.23
C LYS A 62 15.86 -7.24 -10.16
N PRO A 63 16.23 -7.11 -8.87
CA PRO A 63 15.36 -7.51 -7.78
C PRO A 63 14.08 -6.69 -7.78
N PHE A 64 12.96 -7.35 -7.49
CA PHE A 64 11.66 -6.73 -7.28
C PHE A 64 10.97 -7.29 -6.04
N ASN A 65 10.02 -6.55 -5.52
CA ASN A 65 9.21 -6.90 -4.37
C ASN A 65 7.82 -7.38 -4.81
N VAL A 66 7.27 -8.37 -4.13
CA VAL A 66 5.85 -8.73 -4.18
C VAL A 66 5.22 -8.50 -2.82
N ASN A 67 4.00 -7.99 -2.78
CA ASN A 67 3.35 -7.62 -1.53
C ASN A 67 2.03 -8.33 -1.32
N PHE A 68 1.80 -8.77 -0.08
CA PHE A 68 0.56 -9.44 0.36
C PHE A 68 0.04 -8.87 1.67
N PHE A 69 -1.25 -9.13 1.93
CA PHE A 69 -1.91 -8.85 3.21
C PHE A 69 -1.92 -10.09 4.09
N CYS A 70 -1.87 -9.88 5.42
CA CYS A 70 -1.89 -10.94 6.43
C CYS A 70 -3.04 -10.76 7.43
N HIS A 71 -4.12 -10.08 7.03
CA HIS A 71 -5.29 -9.88 7.88
C HIS A 71 -6.01 -11.20 8.17
N PRO A 72 -6.65 -11.37 9.36
CA PRO A 72 -7.58 -12.45 9.59
C PRO A 72 -8.84 -12.27 8.73
N GLN A 73 -9.40 -13.36 8.23
CA GLN A 73 -10.68 -13.33 7.52
C GLN A 73 -11.82 -13.15 8.54
N PRO A 74 -12.62 -12.08 8.44
CA PRO A 74 -13.76 -11.90 9.35
C PRO A 74 -14.89 -12.87 9.00
N ALA A 75 -15.66 -13.25 10.03
CA ALA A 75 -16.93 -13.91 9.80
C ALA A 75 -17.92 -12.91 9.17
N PRO A 76 -18.61 -13.26 8.07
CA PRO A 76 -19.68 -12.44 7.53
C PRO A 76 -20.78 -12.21 8.58
N SER A 77 -21.34 -10.98 8.62
CA SER A 77 -22.46 -10.61 9.47
C SER A 77 -23.55 -9.97 8.63
N ALA A 78 -24.64 -10.70 8.43
CA ALA A 78 -25.80 -10.22 7.67
C ALA A 78 -26.39 -8.94 8.28
N GLU A 79 -26.37 -8.82 9.61
CA GLU A 79 -26.84 -7.63 10.31
C GLU A 79 -25.95 -6.40 9.98
N ARG A 80 -24.63 -6.53 10.09
CA ARG A 80 -23.70 -5.45 9.75
C ARG A 80 -23.76 -5.06 8.27
N GLU A 81 -23.90 -6.04 7.39
CA GLU A 81 -24.10 -5.78 5.98
C GLU A 81 -25.40 -5.03 5.70
N ALA A 82 -26.51 -5.39 6.37
CA ALA A 82 -27.78 -4.70 6.26
C ALA A 82 -27.69 -3.24 6.74
N ILE A 83 -27.04 -3.00 7.89
CA ILE A 83 -26.81 -1.65 8.41
C ILE A 83 -26.03 -0.81 7.42
N TRP A 84 -24.94 -1.37 6.85
CA TRP A 84 -24.11 -0.68 5.87
C TRP A 84 -24.86 -0.37 4.58
N ARG A 85 -25.63 -1.32 4.05
CA ARG A 85 -26.49 -1.12 2.89
C ARG A 85 -27.55 -0.04 3.13
N ALA A 86 -28.13 0.00 4.34
CA ALA A 86 -29.09 1.03 4.73
C ALA A 86 -28.44 2.42 4.79
N ALA A 87 -27.20 2.53 5.29
CA ALA A 87 -26.45 3.79 5.26
C ALA A 87 -26.14 4.28 3.84
N LEU A 88 -25.96 3.35 2.89
CA LEU A 88 -25.72 3.66 1.46
C LEU A 88 -27.00 3.84 0.64
N ALA A 89 -28.19 3.52 1.17
CA ALA A 89 -29.45 3.54 0.41
C ALA A 89 -29.78 4.87 -0.26
N PRO A 90 -29.55 6.07 0.33
CA PRO A 90 -29.79 7.33 -0.36
C PRO A 90 -28.98 7.48 -1.64
N TYR A 91 -27.73 7.01 -1.61
CA TYR A 91 -26.84 7.07 -2.76
C TYR A 91 -27.22 6.03 -3.83
N PHE A 92 -27.66 4.82 -3.42
CA PHE A 92 -28.18 3.84 -4.36
C PHE A 92 -29.38 4.40 -5.13
N ALA A 93 -30.31 5.07 -4.42
CA ALA A 93 -31.45 5.72 -5.06
C ALA A 93 -31.01 6.82 -6.04
N GLU A 94 -30.07 7.69 -5.66
CA GLU A 94 -29.53 8.76 -6.51
C GLU A 94 -28.90 8.23 -7.80
N PHE A 95 -28.18 7.09 -7.71
CA PHE A 95 -27.48 6.50 -8.85
C PHE A 95 -28.29 5.42 -9.60
N GLY A 96 -29.53 5.14 -9.17
CA GLY A 96 -30.38 4.12 -9.78
C GLY A 96 -29.82 2.70 -9.66
N ILE A 97 -29.25 2.39 -8.48
CA ILE A 97 -28.67 1.08 -8.18
C ILE A 97 -29.68 0.30 -7.33
N ASP A 98 -30.02 -0.91 -7.76
CA ASP A 98 -30.86 -1.82 -6.98
C ASP A 98 -30.00 -2.50 -5.89
N ALA A 99 -30.25 -2.14 -4.62
CA ALA A 99 -29.56 -2.71 -3.49
C ALA A 99 -29.79 -4.22 -3.28
N GLY A 100 -30.88 -4.78 -3.89
CA GLY A 100 -31.18 -6.22 -3.84
C GLY A 100 -30.28 -7.08 -4.74
N THR A 101 -29.67 -6.48 -5.76
CA THR A 101 -28.86 -7.18 -6.78
C THR A 101 -27.35 -6.98 -6.59
N LEU A 102 -26.91 -6.44 -5.43
CA LEU A 102 -25.50 -6.19 -5.19
C LEU A 102 -24.71 -7.52 -5.18
N PRO A 103 -23.63 -7.62 -5.98
CA PRO A 103 -22.81 -8.82 -6.01
C PRO A 103 -22.12 -9.04 -4.68
N ALA A 104 -21.77 -10.29 -4.38
CA ALA A 104 -20.76 -10.57 -3.37
C ALA A 104 -19.49 -9.84 -3.79
N GLY A 105 -18.91 -9.02 -2.91
CA GLY A 105 -17.74 -8.21 -3.23
C GLY A 105 -16.51 -9.05 -3.57
N PRO A 106 -15.55 -8.49 -4.28
CA PRO A 106 -14.28 -9.14 -4.49
C PRO A 106 -13.63 -9.42 -3.13
N GLY A 107 -13.39 -10.69 -2.84
CA GLY A 107 -12.65 -11.08 -1.66
C GLY A 107 -11.22 -10.52 -1.75
N ARG A 108 -10.68 -10.09 -0.60
CA ARG A 108 -9.24 -9.94 -0.44
C ARG A 108 -8.78 -11.08 0.45
N TRP A 109 -7.99 -11.96 -0.14
CA TRP A 109 -7.50 -13.13 0.58
C TRP A 109 -6.16 -12.82 1.22
N PRO A 110 -5.96 -13.18 2.49
CA PRO A 110 -4.64 -13.10 3.09
C PRO A 110 -3.67 -14.07 2.38
N PHE A 111 -2.38 -13.81 2.51
CA PHE A 111 -1.34 -14.70 1.99
C PHE A 111 -1.53 -16.13 2.49
N GLY A 112 -1.58 -17.07 1.57
CA GLY A 112 -1.85 -18.47 1.85
C GLY A 112 -0.95 -19.44 1.07
N ALA A 113 -1.30 -20.72 1.15
CA ALA A 113 -0.51 -21.80 0.54
C ALA A 113 -0.42 -21.71 -0.98
N GLU A 114 -1.52 -21.33 -1.64
CA GLU A 114 -1.59 -21.16 -3.10
C GLU A 114 -0.63 -20.07 -3.59
N GLN A 115 -0.64 -18.90 -2.93
CA GLN A 115 0.26 -17.81 -3.26
C GLN A 115 1.72 -18.19 -2.99
N ALA A 116 2.01 -18.89 -1.89
CA ALA A 116 3.35 -19.35 -1.58
C ALA A 116 3.88 -20.36 -2.60
N GLU A 117 3.00 -21.23 -3.13
CA GLU A 117 3.34 -22.20 -4.17
C GLU A 117 3.65 -21.49 -5.51
N LEU A 118 2.78 -20.56 -5.92
CA LEU A 118 3.01 -19.76 -7.12
C LEU A 118 4.32 -18.96 -7.03
N LEU A 119 4.60 -18.33 -5.89
CA LEU A 119 5.84 -17.59 -5.69
C LEU A 119 7.09 -18.49 -5.76
N ALA A 120 6.99 -19.76 -5.38
CA ALA A 120 8.11 -20.71 -5.47
C ALA A 120 8.56 -20.95 -6.92
N GLU A 121 7.67 -20.77 -7.91
CA GLU A 121 8.01 -20.84 -9.33
C GLU A 121 8.83 -19.62 -9.79
N PHE A 122 8.44 -18.42 -9.31
CA PHE A 122 9.04 -17.14 -9.72
C PHE A 122 10.20 -16.70 -8.80
N ARG A 123 10.26 -17.13 -7.58
CA ARG A 123 11.31 -16.84 -6.60
C ARG A 123 11.67 -15.34 -6.53
N PRO A 124 10.71 -14.44 -6.25
CA PRO A 124 11.01 -13.01 -6.13
C PRO A 124 12.06 -12.78 -5.03
N ALA A 125 12.98 -11.84 -5.26
CA ALA A 125 14.06 -11.55 -4.33
C ALA A 125 13.55 -10.98 -3.00
N VAL A 126 12.42 -10.27 -3.03
CA VAL A 126 11.81 -9.64 -1.85
C VAL A 126 10.32 -9.98 -1.79
N VAL A 127 9.85 -10.34 -0.60
CA VAL A 127 8.44 -10.51 -0.29
C VAL A 127 8.09 -9.62 0.89
N SER A 128 7.15 -8.72 0.70
CA SER A 128 6.69 -7.84 1.77
C SER A 128 5.28 -8.16 2.21
N PHE A 129 5.01 -7.93 3.49
CA PHE A 129 3.72 -8.17 4.10
C PHE A 129 3.14 -6.90 4.72
N HIS A 130 1.82 -6.85 4.80
CA HIS A 130 1.08 -5.78 5.43
C HIS A 130 0.03 -6.39 6.37
N PHE A 131 -0.21 -5.78 7.53
CA PHE A 131 -1.04 -6.31 8.63
C PHE A 131 -0.37 -7.50 9.34
N GLY A 132 0.91 -7.38 9.71
CA GLY A 132 1.69 -8.41 10.37
C GLY A 132 2.37 -9.38 9.40
N LEU A 133 2.42 -10.63 9.74
CA LEU A 133 3.08 -11.71 9.00
C LEU A 133 2.13 -12.91 8.83
N PRO A 134 2.32 -13.74 7.79
CA PRO A 134 1.63 -15.02 7.68
C PRO A 134 2.17 -16.01 8.70
N SER A 135 1.64 -17.24 8.71
CA SER A 135 2.13 -18.30 9.61
C SER A 135 3.62 -18.59 9.42
N ALA A 136 4.28 -19.08 10.47
CA ALA A 136 5.70 -19.45 10.44
C ALA A 136 6.00 -20.47 9.34
N GLU A 137 5.06 -21.39 9.06
CA GLU A 137 5.19 -22.37 7.97
C GLU A 137 5.25 -21.68 6.60
N LEU A 138 4.35 -20.71 6.34
CA LEU A 138 4.33 -19.96 5.08
C LEU A 138 5.59 -19.08 4.93
N LEU A 139 6.05 -18.45 6.01
CA LEU A 139 7.32 -17.72 6.00
C LEU A 139 8.50 -18.65 5.68
N ALA A 140 8.53 -19.83 6.27
CA ALA A 140 9.57 -20.82 5.98
C ALA A 140 9.55 -21.24 4.50
N ARG A 141 8.37 -21.38 3.88
CA ARG A 141 8.26 -21.64 2.43
C ARG A 141 8.88 -20.51 1.61
N VAL A 142 8.53 -19.26 1.92
CA VAL A 142 9.10 -18.08 1.22
C VAL A 142 10.61 -18.00 1.37
N ARG A 143 11.15 -18.33 2.54
CA ARG A 143 12.62 -18.33 2.79
C ARG A 143 13.40 -19.42 2.06
N ARG A 144 12.76 -20.49 1.61
CA ARG A 144 13.45 -21.61 0.93
C ARG A 144 14.20 -21.20 -0.32
N TRP A 145 13.76 -20.15 -1.02
CA TRP A 145 14.47 -19.64 -2.20
C TRP A 145 15.33 -18.41 -1.92
N GLY A 146 15.53 -18.04 -0.66
CA GLY A 146 16.41 -16.95 -0.26
C GLY A 146 15.74 -15.56 -0.28
N ALA A 147 14.40 -15.45 -0.38
CA ALA A 147 13.70 -14.17 -0.35
C ALA A 147 13.96 -13.41 0.94
N ARG A 148 14.11 -12.08 0.83
CA ARG A 148 14.09 -11.17 1.97
C ARG A 148 12.66 -10.82 2.34
N ILE A 149 12.38 -10.83 3.64
CA ILE A 149 11.06 -10.58 4.22
C ILE A 149 11.01 -9.16 4.77
N LEU A 150 10.09 -8.34 4.27
CA LEU A 150 9.79 -7.03 4.81
C LEU A 150 8.38 -7.04 5.41
N SER A 151 8.12 -6.21 6.42
CA SER A 151 6.75 -5.95 6.86
C SER A 151 6.59 -4.56 7.45
N SER A 152 5.34 -4.03 7.41
CA SER A 152 5.01 -2.70 7.89
C SER A 152 4.71 -2.70 9.38
N ALA A 153 5.31 -1.75 10.11
CA ALA A 153 4.99 -1.43 11.49
C ALA A 153 4.50 0.02 11.59
N THR A 154 3.48 0.25 12.41
CA THR A 154 2.93 1.58 12.70
C THR A 154 3.26 2.04 14.11
N THR A 155 3.80 1.14 14.93
CA THR A 155 4.24 1.38 16.32
C THR A 155 5.57 0.69 16.59
N VAL A 156 6.23 1.08 17.68
CA VAL A 156 7.47 0.43 18.16
C VAL A 156 7.22 -1.03 18.53
N ASP A 157 6.09 -1.32 19.17
CA ASP A 157 5.77 -2.69 19.59
C ASP A 157 5.55 -3.61 18.40
N GLU A 158 4.90 -3.12 17.34
CA GLU A 158 4.79 -3.85 16.08
C GLU A 158 6.16 -4.11 15.45
N ALA A 159 7.07 -3.12 15.46
CA ALA A 159 8.41 -3.28 14.93
C ALA A 159 9.22 -4.34 15.68
N ARG A 160 9.17 -4.33 17.03
CA ARG A 160 9.80 -5.36 17.88
C ARG A 160 9.21 -6.74 17.64
N TRP A 161 7.88 -6.81 17.51
CA TRP A 161 7.20 -8.07 17.20
C TRP A 161 7.67 -8.63 15.85
N LEU A 162 7.73 -7.79 14.81
CA LEU A 162 8.20 -8.19 13.47
C LEU A 162 9.66 -8.68 13.51
N GLU A 163 10.55 -7.97 14.19
CA GLU A 163 11.95 -8.40 14.36
C GLU A 163 12.03 -9.76 15.06
N ALA A 164 11.29 -9.95 16.17
CA ALA A 164 11.25 -11.23 16.89
C ALA A 164 10.72 -12.38 16.04
N HIS A 165 9.86 -12.10 15.03
CA HIS A 165 9.37 -13.08 14.07
C HIS A 165 10.22 -13.15 12.78
N GLY A 166 11.39 -12.49 12.80
CA GLY A 166 12.47 -12.70 11.86
C GLY A 166 12.31 -11.98 10.52
N VAL A 167 11.71 -10.80 10.44
CA VAL A 167 11.80 -9.97 9.22
C VAL A 167 13.25 -9.54 8.96
N ASP A 168 13.60 -9.33 7.69
CA ASP A 168 14.93 -8.83 7.30
C ASP A 168 15.01 -7.29 7.36
N ALA A 169 13.88 -6.58 7.27
CA ALA A 169 13.77 -5.14 7.54
C ALA A 169 12.32 -4.77 7.88
N VAL A 170 12.16 -3.66 8.62
CA VAL A 170 10.86 -3.10 9.03
C VAL A 170 10.56 -1.85 8.20
N ILE A 171 9.33 -1.75 7.68
CA ILE A 171 8.81 -0.54 7.04
C ILE A 171 8.07 0.26 8.10
N ALA A 172 8.67 1.34 8.59
CA ALA A 172 8.09 2.26 9.57
C ALA A 172 7.05 3.15 8.85
N GLN A 173 5.78 2.79 8.96
CA GLN A 173 4.68 3.49 8.30
C GLN A 173 4.14 4.61 9.21
N GLY A 174 4.58 5.84 8.97
CA GLY A 174 4.05 7.02 9.65
C GLY A 174 2.59 7.34 9.31
N LEU A 175 1.95 8.13 10.16
CA LEU A 175 0.53 8.50 10.05
C LEU A 175 0.20 9.22 8.74
N GLU A 176 1.16 9.88 8.11
CA GLU A 176 1.03 10.62 6.85
C GLU A 176 0.86 9.71 5.63
N ALA A 177 1.19 8.42 5.75
CA ALA A 177 1.15 7.48 4.63
C ALA A 177 -0.27 7.32 4.06
N GLY A 178 -0.37 7.26 2.74
CA GLY A 178 -1.61 6.95 2.01
C GLY A 178 -1.97 5.47 2.07
N GLY A 179 -3.24 5.16 1.77
CA GLY A 179 -3.75 3.79 1.81
C GLY A 179 -3.92 3.27 3.24
N HIS A 180 -4.04 1.93 3.36
CA HIS A 180 -4.34 1.27 4.61
C HIS A 180 -3.26 1.47 5.67
N ARG A 181 -3.68 1.74 6.92
CA ARG A 181 -2.79 1.65 8.06
C ARG A 181 -2.36 0.20 8.28
N GLY A 182 -1.05 -0.01 8.40
CA GLY A 182 -0.49 -1.34 8.61
C GLY A 182 -0.68 -1.93 10.01
N ILE A 183 -1.38 -1.21 10.88
CA ILE A 183 -1.65 -1.59 12.28
C ILE A 183 -2.16 -3.02 12.41
N PHE A 184 -1.62 -3.83 13.35
CA PHE A 184 -2.02 -5.23 13.50
C PHE A 184 -1.99 -5.76 14.94
N LEU A 185 -1.27 -5.12 15.86
CA LEU A 185 -1.30 -5.50 17.29
C LEU A 185 -2.39 -4.76 18.08
N SER A 186 -2.94 -3.69 17.51
CA SER A 186 -3.99 -2.87 18.11
C SER A 186 -4.95 -2.38 17.05
N GLU A 187 -6.14 -1.94 17.44
CA GLU A 187 -7.07 -1.19 16.58
C GLU A 187 -7.17 0.29 17.00
N ASP A 188 -6.47 0.67 18.06
CA ASP A 188 -6.50 2.02 18.61
C ASP A 188 -5.67 2.99 17.74
N LEU A 189 -6.36 3.90 17.05
CA LEU A 189 -5.74 4.91 16.19
C LEU A 189 -4.96 5.98 16.98
N ASN A 190 -5.15 6.10 18.30
CA ASN A 190 -4.35 7.01 19.11
C ASN A 190 -2.89 6.55 19.24
N THR A 191 -2.61 5.28 18.95
CA THR A 191 -1.23 4.75 18.91
C THR A 191 -0.46 5.15 17.65
N GLN A 192 -1.13 5.75 16.66
CA GLN A 192 -0.54 6.05 15.37
C GLN A 192 0.26 7.35 15.40
N VAL A 193 1.51 7.28 14.98
CA VAL A 193 2.51 8.34 15.10
C VAL A 193 2.97 8.81 13.71
N GLY A 194 3.29 10.10 13.57
CA GLY A 194 3.87 10.68 12.36
C GLY A 194 5.26 10.15 12.05
N THR A 195 5.65 10.15 10.79
CA THR A 195 6.92 9.56 10.28
C THR A 195 8.14 10.13 11.00
N LEU A 196 8.17 11.45 11.22
CA LEU A 196 9.30 12.15 11.88
C LEU A 196 9.53 11.64 13.32
N ALA A 197 8.46 11.31 14.04
CA ALA A 197 8.55 10.79 15.40
C ALA A 197 8.71 9.26 15.43
N LEU A 198 8.07 8.53 14.49
CA LEU A 198 8.06 7.07 14.48
C LEU A 198 9.41 6.47 14.11
N VAL A 199 10.05 6.98 13.04
CA VAL A 199 11.28 6.41 12.47
C VAL A 199 12.40 6.32 13.51
N PRO A 200 12.78 7.40 14.23
CA PRO A 200 13.88 7.31 15.19
C PRO A 200 13.56 6.41 16.37
N GLN A 201 12.29 6.30 16.79
CA GLN A 201 11.89 5.39 17.85
C GLN A 201 12.05 3.93 17.43
N ILE A 202 11.64 3.57 16.21
CA ILE A 202 11.83 2.21 15.70
C ILE A 202 13.32 1.92 15.48
N VAL A 203 14.08 2.85 14.90
CA VAL A 203 15.55 2.69 14.70
C VAL A 203 16.27 2.37 16.02
N GLN A 204 15.87 2.99 17.12
CA GLN A 204 16.44 2.72 18.45
C GLN A 204 15.96 1.40 19.06
N ALA A 205 14.80 0.90 18.64
CA ALA A 205 14.13 -0.24 19.26
C ALA A 205 14.45 -1.59 18.62
N VAL A 206 14.92 -1.62 17.35
CA VAL A 206 15.20 -2.83 16.59
C VAL A 206 16.61 -2.80 15.99
N LYS A 207 17.15 -3.98 15.66
CA LYS A 207 18.50 -4.13 15.05
C LYS A 207 18.43 -4.27 13.52
N VAL A 208 17.28 -4.70 13.00
CA VAL A 208 17.08 -4.82 11.56
C VAL A 208 16.96 -3.45 10.90
N PRO A 209 17.33 -3.29 9.61
CA PRO A 209 17.20 -2.02 8.90
C PRO A 209 15.74 -1.51 8.91
N VAL A 210 15.59 -0.19 9.08
CA VAL A 210 14.29 0.50 9.08
C VAL A 210 14.13 1.29 7.78
N ILE A 211 12.98 1.13 7.12
CA ILE A 211 12.61 1.80 5.88
C ILE A 211 11.50 2.79 6.24
N ALA A 212 11.73 4.09 6.03
CA ALA A 212 10.73 5.11 6.35
C ALA A 212 9.63 5.17 5.26
N ALA A 213 8.37 5.24 5.67
CA ALA A 213 7.22 5.37 4.76
C ALA A 213 6.18 6.35 5.31
N GLY A 214 5.76 7.32 4.48
CA GLY A 214 4.74 8.32 4.81
C GLY A 214 5.26 9.75 4.72
N GLY A 215 4.54 10.61 4.00
CA GLY A 215 4.88 12.03 3.84
C GLY A 215 6.09 12.36 2.96
N ILE A 216 6.84 11.38 2.51
CA ILE A 216 8.05 11.54 1.71
C ILE A 216 7.67 11.72 0.24
N ALA A 217 8.03 12.87 -0.36
CA ALA A 217 7.59 13.25 -1.69
C ALA A 217 8.73 13.70 -2.65
N ASP A 218 9.93 13.95 -2.10
CA ASP A 218 11.08 14.50 -2.82
C ASP A 218 12.43 14.09 -2.19
N ALA A 219 13.53 14.52 -2.80
CA ALA A 219 14.88 14.23 -2.32
C ALA A 219 15.17 14.80 -0.93
N GLN A 220 14.53 15.92 -0.55
CA GLN A 220 14.71 16.50 0.78
C GLN A 220 14.07 15.63 1.85
N GLY A 221 12.84 15.13 1.57
CA GLY A 221 12.15 14.17 2.44
C GLY A 221 12.92 12.87 2.57
N VAL A 222 13.55 12.37 1.49
CA VAL A 222 14.44 11.20 1.54
C VAL A 222 15.65 11.48 2.43
N ALA A 223 16.34 12.62 2.23
CA ALA A 223 17.49 13.00 3.05
C ALA A 223 17.12 13.13 4.54
N ALA A 224 15.97 13.72 4.85
CA ALA A 224 15.47 13.85 6.22
C ALA A 224 15.20 12.47 6.86
N ALA A 225 14.57 11.54 6.13
CA ALA A 225 14.35 10.18 6.63
C ALA A 225 15.66 9.44 6.91
N MET A 226 16.66 9.60 6.03
CA MET A 226 18.00 9.02 6.22
C MET A 226 18.71 9.64 7.44
N ALA A 227 18.57 10.96 7.66
CA ALA A 227 19.10 11.63 8.83
C ALA A 227 18.50 11.16 10.17
N LEU A 228 17.24 10.68 10.13
CA LEU A 228 16.58 10.05 11.27
C LEU A 228 17.02 8.59 11.53
N GLY A 229 17.94 8.06 10.71
CA GLY A 229 18.49 6.72 10.85
C GLY A 229 17.83 5.66 9.97
N ALA A 230 16.91 6.03 9.07
CA ALA A 230 16.35 5.09 8.12
C ALA A 230 17.44 4.57 7.15
N ALA A 231 17.37 3.30 6.78
CA ALA A 231 18.25 2.68 5.79
C ALA A 231 17.82 2.99 4.34
N GLY A 232 16.61 3.46 4.16
CA GLY A 232 16.01 3.87 2.91
C GLY A 232 14.57 4.30 3.11
N VAL A 233 13.85 4.54 2.01
CA VAL A 233 12.47 5.03 2.05
C VAL A 233 11.56 4.19 1.16
N GLN A 234 10.28 4.09 1.54
CA GLN A 234 9.20 3.58 0.70
C GLN A 234 8.24 4.70 0.35
N VAL A 235 8.12 5.00 -0.95
CA VAL A 235 7.34 6.12 -1.48
C VAL A 235 6.17 5.59 -2.31
N GLY A 236 4.97 6.08 -2.06
CA GLY A 236 3.77 5.67 -2.80
C GLY A 236 3.16 6.81 -3.61
N THR A 237 2.57 7.79 -2.94
CA THR A 237 1.74 8.84 -3.54
C THR A 237 2.41 9.56 -4.71
N ALA A 238 3.70 9.85 -4.62
CA ALA A 238 4.45 10.53 -5.68
C ALA A 238 4.43 9.77 -7.03
N TYR A 239 4.33 8.42 -7.00
CA TYR A 239 4.28 7.60 -8.21
C TYR A 239 2.90 7.53 -8.88
N LEU A 240 1.82 8.01 -8.22
CA LEU A 240 0.45 7.85 -8.71
C LEU A 240 0.15 8.60 -10.03
N LEU A 241 0.92 9.64 -10.36
CA LEU A 241 0.78 10.35 -11.64
C LEU A 241 1.76 9.87 -12.72
N CYS A 242 2.68 8.95 -12.41
CA CYS A 242 3.57 8.39 -13.43
C CYS A 242 2.77 7.72 -14.56
N PRO A 243 3.23 7.78 -15.82
CA PRO A 243 2.57 7.10 -16.95
C PRO A 243 2.42 5.59 -16.76
N GLU A 244 3.33 4.96 -16.07
CA GLU A 244 3.33 3.52 -15.80
C GLU A 244 2.35 3.11 -14.70
N ALA A 245 1.78 4.08 -13.96
CA ALA A 245 0.74 3.81 -12.96
C ALA A 245 -0.65 3.70 -13.63
N ALA A 246 -1.44 2.71 -13.21
CA ALA A 246 -2.81 2.49 -13.66
C ALA A 246 -3.84 3.32 -12.85
N THR A 247 -3.44 4.46 -12.33
CA THR A 247 -4.29 5.38 -11.56
C THR A 247 -5.44 5.89 -12.42
N SER A 248 -6.68 5.76 -11.94
CA SER A 248 -7.88 6.16 -12.68
C SER A 248 -7.91 7.67 -12.96
N ALA A 249 -8.64 8.07 -14.00
CA ALA A 249 -8.75 9.48 -14.40
C ALA A 249 -9.29 10.37 -13.28
N VAL A 250 -10.29 9.90 -12.52
CA VAL A 250 -10.85 10.66 -11.38
C VAL A 250 -9.83 10.80 -10.24
N HIS A 251 -9.00 9.79 -9.99
CA HIS A 251 -7.95 9.87 -8.97
C HIS A 251 -6.81 10.79 -9.41
N ARG A 252 -6.37 10.73 -10.68
CA ARG A 252 -5.40 11.66 -11.26
C ARG A 252 -5.90 13.11 -11.18
N ALA A 253 -7.18 13.35 -11.49
CA ALA A 253 -7.79 14.67 -11.39
C ALA A 253 -7.79 15.18 -9.95
N ALA A 254 -8.16 14.34 -8.97
CA ALA A 254 -8.14 14.70 -7.55
C ALA A 254 -6.72 15.04 -7.07
N LEU A 255 -5.70 14.25 -7.44
CA LEU A 255 -4.30 14.50 -7.09
C LEU A 255 -3.75 15.81 -7.65
N LYS A 256 -4.23 16.25 -8.81
CA LYS A 256 -3.86 17.50 -9.48
C LYS A 256 -4.65 18.73 -9.01
N SER A 257 -5.62 18.55 -8.13
CA SER A 257 -6.50 19.60 -7.62
C SER A 257 -6.16 19.99 -6.17
N ASP A 258 -6.74 21.10 -5.69
CA ASP A 258 -6.64 21.52 -4.30
C ASP A 258 -7.22 20.50 -3.30
N ALA A 259 -8.07 19.58 -3.76
CA ALA A 259 -8.60 18.51 -2.92
C ALA A 259 -7.49 17.63 -2.32
N ALA A 260 -6.37 17.48 -3.02
CA ALA A 260 -5.22 16.68 -2.55
C ALA A 260 -4.58 17.22 -1.26
N ARG A 261 -4.86 18.48 -0.90
CA ARG A 261 -4.36 19.10 0.35
C ARG A 261 -5.04 18.57 1.61
N VAL A 262 -6.22 17.94 1.48
CA VAL A 262 -7.00 17.46 2.61
C VAL A 262 -7.22 15.96 2.49
N THR A 263 -6.56 15.21 3.36
CA THR A 263 -6.72 13.74 3.46
C THR A 263 -7.24 13.37 4.84
N ALA A 264 -7.98 12.28 4.92
CA ALA A 264 -8.44 11.71 6.18
C ALA A 264 -8.21 10.21 6.24
N LEU A 265 -8.07 9.66 7.45
CA LEU A 265 -8.23 8.23 7.67
C LEU A 265 -9.72 7.89 7.59
N THR A 266 -10.07 6.90 6.80
CA THR A 266 -11.45 6.44 6.63
C THR A 266 -11.51 4.92 6.57
N ASN A 267 -12.59 4.33 7.08
CA ASN A 267 -12.89 2.91 6.96
C ASN A 267 -14.01 2.61 5.94
N LEU A 268 -14.61 3.65 5.35
CA LEU A 268 -15.84 3.56 4.52
C LEU A 268 -15.70 2.65 3.30
N PHE A 269 -14.52 2.57 2.70
CA PHE A 269 -14.32 1.83 1.45
C PHE A 269 -14.01 0.34 1.65
N THR A 270 -13.43 -0.02 2.78
CA THR A 270 -12.90 -1.37 2.97
C THR A 270 -13.21 -2.01 4.32
N GLY A 271 -13.61 -1.20 5.31
CA GLY A 271 -13.81 -1.65 6.69
C GLY A 271 -12.56 -1.51 7.59
N ARG A 272 -11.43 -1.00 7.04
CA ARG A 272 -10.19 -0.79 7.79
C ARG A 272 -9.67 0.62 7.56
N PRO A 273 -9.08 1.28 8.58
CA PRO A 273 -8.54 2.63 8.44
C PRO A 273 -7.53 2.73 7.30
N ALA A 274 -7.78 3.64 6.37
CA ALA A 274 -6.91 3.94 5.24
C ALA A 274 -6.97 5.43 4.92
N ARG A 275 -5.84 6.03 4.54
CA ARG A 275 -5.78 7.46 4.24
C ARG A 275 -6.03 7.74 2.76
N GLY A 276 -6.94 8.64 2.48
CA GLY A 276 -7.25 9.11 1.13
C GLY A 276 -7.66 10.57 1.11
N ILE A 277 -7.74 11.13 -0.10
CA ILE A 277 -8.27 12.47 -0.35
C ILE A 277 -9.74 12.48 0.07
N VAL A 278 -10.13 13.51 0.82
CA VAL A 278 -11.51 13.69 1.30
C VAL A 278 -12.45 13.98 0.13
N ASN A 279 -13.41 13.09 -0.08
CA ASN A 279 -14.47 13.24 -1.08
C ASN A 279 -15.86 13.30 -0.43
N ARG A 280 -16.92 13.26 -1.23
CA ARG A 280 -18.30 13.41 -0.78
C ARG A 280 -18.66 12.40 0.31
N ILE A 281 -18.47 11.10 0.07
CA ILE A 281 -18.89 10.08 1.03
C ILE A 281 -18.11 10.16 2.34
N VAL A 282 -16.84 10.56 2.30
CA VAL A 282 -16.02 10.77 3.51
C VAL A 282 -16.56 11.95 4.33
N ARG A 283 -17.08 13.01 3.70
CA ARG A 283 -17.71 14.14 4.38
C ARG A 283 -19.08 13.81 4.96
N GLU A 284 -19.88 13.01 4.22
CA GLU A 284 -21.30 12.78 4.57
C GLU A 284 -21.50 11.63 5.55
N LEU A 285 -20.68 10.56 5.50
CA LEU A 285 -20.82 9.37 6.36
C LEU A 285 -19.68 9.17 7.37
N GLY A 286 -18.60 9.98 7.29
CA GLY A 286 -17.45 9.67 8.10
C GLY A 286 -16.64 10.86 8.55
N PRO A 287 -15.31 10.78 8.71
CA PRO A 287 -14.41 9.83 8.02
C PRO A 287 -14.44 8.39 8.55
N MET A 288 -14.71 8.18 9.85
CA MET A 288 -14.83 6.86 10.47
C MET A 288 -16.28 6.57 10.83
N SER A 289 -16.78 5.38 10.51
CA SER A 289 -18.15 4.97 10.81
C SER A 289 -18.18 3.57 11.43
N ALA A 290 -18.95 3.43 12.53
CA ALA A 290 -19.19 2.16 13.18
C ALA A 290 -20.16 1.23 12.40
N THR A 291 -20.87 1.77 11.40
CA THR A 291 -21.81 1.00 10.59
C THR A 291 -21.14 0.14 9.53
N VAL A 292 -19.85 0.38 9.27
CA VAL A 292 -19.09 -0.30 8.22
C VAL A 292 -18.74 -1.73 8.65
N PRO A 293 -18.95 -2.75 7.80
CA PRO A 293 -18.51 -4.11 8.04
C PRO A 293 -16.98 -4.22 8.18
N ALA A 294 -16.55 -5.26 8.87
CA ALA A 294 -15.11 -5.55 9.02
C ALA A 294 -14.41 -5.74 7.66
N PHE A 295 -13.13 -5.38 7.62
CA PHE A 295 -12.28 -5.55 6.43
C PHE A 295 -12.19 -7.02 6.02
N PRO A 296 -12.36 -7.35 4.72
CA PRO A 296 -12.56 -6.46 3.57
C PRO A 296 -14.02 -6.33 3.09
N LEU A 297 -14.99 -6.71 3.91
CA LEU A 297 -16.39 -6.93 3.52
C LEU A 297 -17.12 -5.64 3.09
N ALA A 298 -16.72 -4.47 3.61
CA ALA A 298 -17.35 -3.19 3.25
C ALA A 298 -17.31 -2.88 1.74
N THR A 299 -16.31 -3.39 1.04
CA THR A 299 -16.09 -3.10 -0.38
C THR A 299 -17.26 -3.56 -1.27
N ALA A 300 -17.96 -4.64 -0.91
CA ALA A 300 -19.04 -5.21 -1.72
C ALA A 300 -20.16 -4.19 -2.02
N ALA A 301 -20.64 -3.50 -1.00
CA ALA A 301 -21.76 -2.58 -1.14
C ALA A 301 -21.36 -1.24 -1.80
N ILE A 302 -20.12 -0.75 -1.57
CA ILE A 302 -19.71 0.55 -2.12
C ILE A 302 -19.17 0.46 -3.55
N ALA A 303 -18.69 -0.71 -4.01
CA ALA A 303 -18.09 -0.87 -5.32
C ALA A 303 -19.02 -0.49 -6.49
N PRO A 304 -20.33 -0.83 -6.49
CA PRO A 304 -21.26 -0.40 -7.55
C PRO A 304 -21.44 1.14 -7.58
N LEU A 305 -21.49 1.81 -6.42
CA LEU A 305 -21.54 3.27 -6.34
C LEU A 305 -20.28 3.88 -6.96
N ARG A 306 -19.13 3.36 -6.59
CA ARG A 306 -17.85 3.77 -7.17
C ARG A 306 -17.89 3.64 -8.70
N ALA A 307 -18.22 2.47 -9.23
CA ALA A 307 -18.24 2.22 -10.66
C ALA A 307 -19.19 3.19 -11.40
N ARG A 308 -20.39 3.42 -10.83
CA ARG A 308 -21.38 4.30 -11.42
C ARG A 308 -20.97 5.78 -11.38
N ALA A 309 -20.35 6.24 -10.29
CA ALA A 309 -19.82 7.60 -10.15
C ALA A 309 -18.62 7.81 -11.08
N GLU A 310 -17.65 6.90 -11.11
CA GLU A 310 -16.50 6.99 -12.01
C GLU A 310 -16.89 7.02 -13.49
N SER A 311 -17.95 6.29 -13.90
CA SER A 311 -18.48 6.35 -15.27
C SER A 311 -19.07 7.71 -15.66
N ARG A 312 -19.39 8.56 -14.65
CA ARG A 312 -19.84 9.94 -14.80
C ARG A 312 -18.73 10.97 -14.52
N GLY A 313 -17.49 10.52 -14.40
CA GLY A 313 -16.33 11.37 -14.09
C GLY A 313 -16.23 11.86 -12.64
N SER A 314 -17.00 11.27 -11.71
CA SER A 314 -16.97 11.65 -10.29
C SER A 314 -16.14 10.66 -9.46
N GLY A 315 -15.27 11.22 -8.57
CA GLY A 315 -14.53 10.50 -7.55
C GLY A 315 -15.24 10.41 -6.19
N ASP A 316 -16.52 10.78 -6.09
CA ASP A 316 -17.28 10.93 -4.84
C ASP A 316 -17.36 9.66 -4.00
N PHE A 317 -17.27 8.50 -4.63
CA PHE A 317 -17.31 7.18 -3.97
C PHE A 317 -16.06 6.35 -4.21
N SER A 318 -14.99 6.97 -4.72
CA SER A 318 -13.73 6.29 -5.00
C SER A 318 -12.77 6.38 -3.82
N PRO A 319 -12.05 5.30 -3.48
CA PRO A 319 -10.98 5.34 -2.49
C PRO A 319 -9.77 6.05 -3.11
N LEU A 320 -9.75 7.35 -3.03
CA LEU A 320 -8.69 8.21 -3.55
C LEU A 320 -7.46 8.16 -2.63
N TRP A 321 -6.84 6.97 -2.52
CA TRP A 321 -5.73 6.76 -1.58
C TRP A 321 -4.55 7.67 -1.88
N ALA A 322 -4.20 8.51 -0.92
CA ALA A 322 -3.08 9.43 -0.98
C ALA A 322 -2.58 9.76 0.42
N GLY A 323 -1.27 9.95 0.56
CA GLY A 323 -0.67 10.48 1.77
C GLY A 323 -0.91 11.97 1.92
N GLN A 324 -0.50 12.54 3.07
CA GLN A 324 -0.67 13.96 3.36
C GLN A 324 0.22 14.87 2.52
N ASN A 325 1.24 14.34 1.85
CA ASN A 325 2.10 15.10 0.95
C ASN A 325 1.97 14.57 -0.48
N ALA A 326 1.18 15.27 -1.30
CA ALA A 326 1.00 15.00 -2.72
C ALA A 326 1.86 15.91 -3.62
N THR A 327 2.71 16.78 -3.06
CA THR A 327 3.51 17.75 -3.83
C THR A 327 4.55 17.10 -4.75
N GLY A 328 4.96 15.85 -4.46
CA GLY A 328 5.85 15.04 -5.29
C GLY A 328 5.18 14.37 -6.49
N CYS A 329 3.84 14.46 -6.62
CA CYS A 329 3.13 13.87 -7.74
C CYS A 329 3.45 14.63 -9.03
N LYS A 330 4.05 13.92 -10.00
CA LYS A 330 4.44 14.48 -11.31
C LYS A 330 4.07 13.52 -12.42
N GLU A 331 3.68 14.05 -13.57
CA GLU A 331 3.43 13.26 -14.79
C GLU A 331 4.77 13.03 -15.56
N VAL A 332 5.68 12.32 -14.88
CA VAL A 332 7.01 11.97 -15.43
C VAL A 332 7.21 10.44 -15.36
N PRO A 333 8.08 9.85 -16.20
CA PRO A 333 8.40 8.44 -16.11
C PRO A 333 8.88 8.03 -14.70
N ALA A 334 8.42 6.91 -14.22
CA ALA A 334 8.72 6.43 -12.86
C ALA A 334 10.22 6.25 -12.60
N GLY A 335 10.96 5.82 -13.63
CA GLY A 335 12.43 5.73 -13.55
C GLY A 335 13.11 7.08 -13.35
N LEU A 336 12.61 8.16 -13.96
CA LEU A 336 13.11 9.52 -13.72
C LEU A 336 12.79 9.96 -12.29
N LEU A 337 11.55 9.80 -11.85
CA LEU A 337 11.12 10.13 -10.49
C LEU A 337 11.96 9.38 -9.43
N THR A 338 12.26 8.09 -9.66
CA THR A 338 13.09 7.29 -8.75
C THR A 338 14.47 7.89 -8.59
N ARG A 339 15.09 8.34 -9.65
CA ARG A 339 16.40 9.02 -9.62
C ARG A 339 16.32 10.41 -8.98
N GLU A 340 15.27 11.17 -9.25
CA GLU A 340 15.03 12.47 -8.60
C GLU A 340 14.89 12.32 -7.09
N LEU A 341 14.12 11.33 -6.62
CA LEU A 341 13.97 11.02 -5.19
C LEU A 341 15.30 10.66 -4.52
N ALA A 342 16.16 9.93 -5.21
CA ALA A 342 17.48 9.60 -4.69
C ALA A 342 18.41 10.83 -4.58
N GLY A 343 18.22 11.86 -5.39
CA GLY A 343 19.01 13.09 -5.36
C GLY A 343 20.51 12.85 -5.39
N THR A 344 21.26 13.50 -4.53
CA THR A 344 22.73 13.34 -4.42
C THR A 344 23.18 11.96 -3.94
N LEU A 345 22.29 11.15 -3.37
CA LEU A 345 22.60 9.76 -2.99
C LEU A 345 22.89 8.88 -4.21
N ALA A 346 22.43 9.28 -5.41
CA ALA A 346 22.73 8.61 -6.67
C ALA A 346 24.19 8.79 -7.13
N GLY A 347 24.87 9.87 -6.69
CA GLY A 347 26.22 10.23 -7.08
C GLY A 347 27.35 9.78 -6.13
N ALA A 348 27.03 9.20 -5.00
CA ALA A 348 28.02 8.82 -3.97
C ALA A 348 28.72 7.47 -4.26
N ARG A 349 28.83 7.07 -5.55
CA ARG A 349 29.61 5.94 -6.02
C ARG A 349 30.78 6.47 -6.85
N GLY A 350 31.81 6.94 -6.16
CA GLY A 350 33.15 7.20 -6.66
C GLY A 350 34.14 6.41 -5.83
#